data_8c16fa2eae843a32a248ded257fc8887
#
_entry.id   8c16fa2eae843a32a248ded257fc8887
#
_cell.length_a   1.000
_cell.length_b   1.000
_cell.length_c   1.000
_cell.angle_alpha   90.00
_cell.angle_beta   90.00
_cell.angle_gamma   90.00
#
_symmetry.space_group_name_H-M   'P 1'
#
loop_
_entity.id
_entity.type
_entity.pdbx_description
1 polymer ?
#
loop_
_entity_poly.entity_id
_entity_poly.type
_entity_poly.pdbx_seq_one_letter_code
_entity_poly.pdbx_strand_id
1 'polypeptide(L)'
;MTRTIIAPSILSADFSRLGDEIESVVNAGADWIHIDVMDGHFVPNITFGPPVIKAVRNRTDKVFDCHLMIEPCDPYLGAFADAGCDIITVHAEATRHLDRSLQAIRDLGKKAGVSLNPSTPENVIEYVLDRLDLVLLMTVNPGFGGQNFIYPVVDKVARIKAMIGSRPIHIEIDGGVTPQTAPLVARAGADVLVAGSAVFKGGSEEAYRNNIAAIRAASDGAMASAT
;
A
#
# COMPACT_ATOMS: atom_id res chain seq x y z
N MET A 1 -16.82 -10.32 -10.82
CA MET A 1 -15.37 -10.36 -10.53
C MET A 1 -15.00 -9.03 -9.91
N THR A 2 -14.33 -9.02 -8.78
CA THR A 2 -13.81 -7.78 -8.17
C THR A 2 -12.65 -7.29 -9.01
N ARG A 3 -12.70 -6.02 -9.43
CA ARG A 3 -11.62 -5.35 -10.19
C ARG A 3 -10.45 -5.08 -9.25
N THR A 4 -9.23 -5.32 -9.70
CA THR A 4 -8.00 -4.97 -8.96
C THR A 4 -7.92 -3.47 -8.70
N ILE A 5 -7.65 -3.09 -7.45
CA ILE A 5 -7.38 -1.73 -7.02
C ILE A 5 -5.92 -1.40 -7.35
N ILE A 6 -5.67 -0.30 -8.06
CA ILE A 6 -4.33 0.21 -8.32
C ILE A 6 -4.10 1.45 -7.46
N ALA A 7 -3.07 1.38 -6.63
CA ALA A 7 -2.64 2.42 -5.70
C ALA A 7 -1.23 2.95 -6.09
N PRO A 8 -1.11 3.98 -6.94
CA PRO A 8 0.19 4.56 -7.26
C PRO A 8 0.88 5.10 -6.01
N SER A 9 2.14 4.65 -5.75
CA SER A 9 2.96 5.22 -4.69
C SER A 9 3.57 6.53 -5.14
N ILE A 10 3.18 7.62 -4.49
CA ILE A 10 3.70 8.96 -4.76
C ILE A 10 5.17 9.15 -4.36
N LEU A 11 5.79 8.16 -3.73
CA LEU A 11 7.24 8.12 -3.53
C LEU A 11 8.02 8.23 -4.84
N SER A 12 7.42 7.78 -5.96
CA SER A 12 8.01 7.84 -7.30
C SER A 12 7.59 9.05 -8.13
N ALA A 13 6.78 9.95 -7.58
CA ALA A 13 6.32 11.16 -8.22
C ALA A 13 7.38 12.28 -8.19
N ASP A 14 7.19 13.32 -9.00
CA ASP A 14 7.97 14.55 -8.89
C ASP A 14 7.48 15.36 -7.67
N PHE A 15 8.26 15.37 -6.59
CA PHE A 15 7.90 16.05 -5.34
C PHE A 15 7.80 17.58 -5.51
N SER A 16 8.46 18.17 -6.52
CA SER A 16 8.39 19.61 -6.77
C SER A 16 6.98 20.07 -7.20
N ARG A 17 6.14 19.12 -7.65
CA ARG A 17 4.75 19.36 -8.09
C ARG A 17 3.80 18.23 -7.65
N LEU A 18 4.00 17.74 -6.44
CA LEU A 18 3.32 16.55 -5.91
C LEU A 18 1.79 16.58 -6.03
N GLY A 19 1.18 17.75 -5.81
CA GLY A 19 -0.27 17.92 -5.99
C GLY A 19 -0.73 17.65 -7.43
N ASP A 20 -0.01 18.17 -8.41
CA ASP A 20 -0.33 17.97 -9.84
C ASP A 20 -0.09 16.52 -10.28
N GLU A 21 0.93 15.87 -9.72
CA GLU A 21 1.19 14.44 -9.94
C GLU A 21 0.04 13.56 -9.41
N ILE A 22 -0.49 13.89 -8.21
CA ILE A 22 -1.67 13.20 -7.65
C ILE A 22 -2.89 13.37 -8.57
N GLU A 23 -3.20 14.59 -9.02
CA GLU A 23 -4.30 14.81 -9.96
C GLU A 23 -4.09 14.03 -11.27
N SER A 24 -2.87 14.02 -11.79
CA SER A 24 -2.52 13.33 -13.04
C SER A 24 -2.73 11.82 -12.93
N VAL A 25 -2.29 11.17 -11.83
CA VAL A 25 -2.51 9.71 -11.68
C VAL A 25 -3.98 9.37 -11.40
N VAL A 26 -4.72 10.24 -10.73
CA VAL A 26 -6.17 10.08 -10.52
C VAL A 26 -6.91 10.15 -11.85
N ASN A 27 -6.63 11.16 -12.70
CA ASN A 27 -7.19 11.29 -14.04
C ASN A 27 -6.78 10.11 -14.94
N ALA A 28 -5.60 9.55 -14.71
CA ALA A 28 -5.09 8.36 -15.37
C ALA A 28 -5.79 7.05 -14.94
N GLY A 29 -6.61 7.09 -13.88
CA GLY A 29 -7.42 5.95 -13.46
C GLY A 29 -6.92 5.23 -12.20
N ALA A 30 -6.12 5.87 -11.35
CA ALA A 30 -5.80 5.39 -10.02
C ALA A 30 -7.05 5.23 -9.17
N ASP A 31 -7.10 4.18 -8.35
CA ASP A 31 -8.22 3.94 -7.44
C ASP A 31 -7.94 4.54 -6.05
N TRP A 32 -6.71 4.38 -5.53
CA TRP A 32 -6.19 4.96 -4.29
C TRP A 32 -4.90 5.73 -4.56
N ILE A 33 -4.43 6.46 -3.57
CA ILE A 33 -3.10 7.10 -3.54
C ILE A 33 -2.32 6.49 -2.39
N HIS A 34 -1.23 5.79 -2.71
CA HIS A 34 -0.36 5.19 -1.71
C HIS A 34 0.74 6.16 -1.28
N ILE A 35 0.94 6.27 0.05
CA ILE A 35 1.78 7.29 0.67
C ILE A 35 2.79 6.61 1.59
N ASP A 36 4.03 6.51 1.12
CA ASP A 36 5.16 5.89 1.84
C ASP A 36 5.82 6.89 2.78
N VAL A 37 5.56 6.75 4.09
CA VAL A 37 6.14 7.61 5.14
C VAL A 37 7.33 6.91 5.77
N MET A 38 8.50 7.58 5.75
CA MET A 38 9.76 7.02 6.23
C MET A 38 10.48 8.02 7.14
N ASP A 39 11.09 7.55 8.22
CA ASP A 39 11.70 8.35 9.28
C ASP A 39 13.22 8.31 9.36
N GLY A 40 13.88 7.49 8.52
CA GLY A 40 15.33 7.29 8.59
C GLY A 40 15.79 6.41 9.77
N HIS A 41 14.84 5.84 10.54
CA HIS A 41 15.10 4.96 11.67
C HIS A 41 14.62 3.53 11.38
N PHE A 42 13.33 3.34 11.13
CA PHE A 42 12.79 2.03 10.72
C PHE A 42 13.35 1.58 9.37
N VAL A 43 13.52 2.52 8.44
CA VAL A 43 14.15 2.32 7.13
C VAL A 43 15.23 3.37 6.87
N PRO A 44 16.28 3.08 6.07
CA PRO A 44 17.41 3.99 5.84
C PRO A 44 17.07 5.07 4.78
N ASN A 45 15.89 5.66 4.87
CA ASN A 45 15.41 6.74 4.00
C ASN A 45 14.45 7.65 4.78
N ILE A 46 14.36 8.91 4.38
CA ILE A 46 13.43 9.91 4.92
C ILE A 46 12.60 10.44 3.76
N THR A 47 11.27 10.48 3.92
CA THR A 47 10.38 10.97 2.87
C THR A 47 9.61 12.22 3.33
N PHE A 48 8.35 12.07 3.67
CA PHE A 48 7.49 13.17 4.08
C PHE A 48 6.56 12.72 5.22
N GLY A 49 5.88 13.69 5.82
CA GLY A 49 5.01 13.44 6.97
C GLY A 49 3.68 14.18 6.88
N PRO A 50 2.92 14.26 7.99
CA PRO A 50 1.58 14.82 8.04
C PRO A 50 1.42 16.20 7.39
N PRO A 51 2.36 17.18 7.50
CA PRO A 51 2.19 18.48 6.85
C PRO A 51 2.10 18.42 5.32
N VAL A 52 2.88 17.53 4.68
CA VAL A 52 2.86 17.35 3.21
C VAL A 52 1.55 16.66 2.80
N ILE A 53 1.15 15.61 3.52
CA ILE A 53 -0.10 14.89 3.27
C ILE A 53 -1.29 15.85 3.34
N LYS A 54 -1.36 16.64 4.40
CA LYS A 54 -2.42 17.66 4.60
C LYS A 54 -2.45 18.70 3.47
N ALA A 55 -1.28 19.11 2.99
CA ALA A 55 -1.17 20.11 1.92
C ALA A 55 -1.72 19.61 0.58
N VAL A 56 -1.65 18.31 0.32
CA VAL A 56 -2.12 17.70 -0.94
C VAL A 56 -3.46 16.97 -0.82
N ARG A 57 -4.03 16.86 0.39
CA ARG A 57 -5.28 16.11 0.63
C ARG A 57 -6.44 16.58 -0.24
N ASN A 58 -6.56 17.89 -0.46
CA ASN A 58 -7.64 18.50 -1.23
C ASN A 58 -7.50 18.36 -2.77
N ARG A 59 -6.44 17.70 -3.25
CA ARG A 59 -6.23 17.49 -4.69
C ARG A 59 -7.08 16.35 -5.25
N THR A 60 -7.67 15.51 -4.40
CA THR A 60 -8.52 14.39 -4.82
C THR A 60 -9.39 13.88 -3.67
N ASP A 61 -10.54 13.28 -4.01
CA ASP A 61 -11.40 12.55 -3.06
C ASP A 61 -11.05 11.05 -2.97
N LYS A 62 -10.02 10.60 -3.68
CA LYS A 62 -9.57 9.21 -3.61
C LYS A 62 -9.02 8.88 -2.23
N VAL A 63 -9.05 7.60 -1.88
CA VAL A 63 -8.49 7.08 -0.63
C VAL A 63 -7.01 7.40 -0.54
N PHE A 64 -6.60 8.00 0.58
CA PHE A 64 -5.21 8.14 0.98
C PHE A 64 -4.85 6.95 1.87
N ASP A 65 -4.08 6.03 1.29
CA ASP A 65 -3.57 4.83 1.93
C ASP A 65 -2.15 5.10 2.43
N CYS A 66 -2.02 5.30 3.74
CA CYS A 66 -0.79 5.77 4.36
C CYS A 66 -0.03 4.60 5.00
N HIS A 67 1.10 4.25 4.40
CA HIS A 67 2.03 3.21 4.85
C HIS A 67 3.12 3.82 5.72
N LEU A 68 3.11 3.52 7.02
CA LEU A 68 4.01 4.09 8.00
C LEU A 68 5.21 3.20 8.27
N MET A 69 6.31 3.48 7.60
CA MET A 69 7.65 2.91 7.84
C MET A 69 8.40 3.78 8.84
N ILE A 70 7.84 3.92 10.06
CA ILE A 70 8.37 4.76 11.15
C ILE A 70 8.33 4.00 12.47
N GLU A 71 9.32 4.23 13.32
CA GLU A 71 9.42 3.63 14.65
C GLU A 71 9.88 4.67 15.70
N PRO A 72 9.09 4.90 16.80
CA PRO A 72 7.76 4.31 17.07
C PRO A 72 6.65 4.97 16.24
N CYS A 73 5.63 4.21 15.81
CA CYS A 73 4.52 4.74 15.04
C CYS A 73 3.38 5.32 15.91
N ASP A 74 3.10 4.74 17.07
CA ASP A 74 1.95 5.06 17.92
C ASP A 74 1.78 6.56 18.25
N PRO A 75 2.85 7.34 18.57
CA PRO A 75 2.71 8.76 18.90
C PRO A 75 2.20 9.64 17.74
N TYR A 76 2.28 9.15 16.51
CA TYR A 76 1.99 9.94 15.30
C TYR A 76 0.64 9.60 14.65
N LEU A 77 -0.05 8.52 15.08
CA LEU A 77 -1.29 8.05 14.45
C LEU A 77 -2.35 9.16 14.35
N GLY A 78 -2.54 9.95 15.42
CA GLY A 78 -3.47 11.09 15.40
C GLY A 78 -3.10 12.15 14.35
N ALA A 79 -1.82 12.48 14.22
CA ALA A 79 -1.36 13.47 13.25
C ALA A 79 -1.60 13.02 11.80
N PHE A 80 -1.43 11.72 11.48
CA PHE A 80 -1.74 11.17 10.17
C PHE A 80 -3.25 11.13 9.90
N ALA A 81 -4.07 10.80 10.91
CA ALA A 81 -5.52 10.84 10.80
C ALA A 81 -6.02 12.27 10.51
N ASP A 82 -5.48 13.28 11.22
CA ASP A 82 -5.80 14.71 11.05
C ASP A 82 -5.29 15.29 9.72
N ALA A 83 -4.22 14.70 9.17
CA ALA A 83 -3.71 15.06 7.85
C ALA A 83 -4.60 14.55 6.71
N GLY A 84 -5.53 13.64 6.99
CA GLY A 84 -6.51 13.15 6.04
C GLY A 84 -6.21 11.78 5.44
N CYS A 85 -5.34 10.96 6.08
CA CYS A 85 -5.21 9.56 5.75
C CYS A 85 -6.54 8.84 5.98
N ASP A 86 -6.98 8.00 5.05
CA ASP A 86 -8.21 7.20 5.16
C ASP A 86 -7.90 5.79 5.71
N ILE A 87 -6.77 5.23 5.29
CA ILE A 87 -6.19 3.98 5.78
C ILE A 87 -4.84 4.33 6.42
N ILE A 88 -4.57 3.78 7.60
CA ILE A 88 -3.27 3.91 8.26
C ILE A 88 -2.73 2.50 8.49
N THR A 89 -1.63 2.20 7.81
CA THR A 89 -0.96 0.89 7.84
C THR A 89 0.35 1.01 8.60
N VAL A 90 0.48 0.24 9.69
CA VAL A 90 1.69 0.19 10.52
C VAL A 90 2.40 -1.14 10.34
N HIS A 91 3.73 -1.15 10.41
CA HIS A 91 4.48 -2.39 10.42
C HIS A 91 4.29 -3.17 11.73
N ALA A 92 4.07 -4.47 11.63
CA ALA A 92 4.02 -5.35 12.80
C ALA A 92 5.34 -5.28 13.60
N GLU A 93 6.44 -5.02 12.92
CA GLU A 93 7.79 -4.90 13.47
C GLU A 93 8.05 -3.53 14.15
N ALA A 94 7.26 -2.49 13.85
CA ALA A 94 7.43 -1.12 14.36
C ALA A 94 6.62 -0.84 15.63
N THR A 95 5.89 -1.81 16.16
CA THR A 95 5.11 -1.66 17.39
C THR A 95 5.27 -2.88 18.30
N ARG A 96 5.31 -2.62 19.64
CA ARG A 96 5.36 -3.70 20.64
C ARG A 96 3.99 -4.31 20.95
N HIS A 97 2.92 -3.57 20.64
CA HIS A 97 1.55 -3.93 21.00
C HIS A 97 0.62 -3.72 19.80
N LEU A 98 0.76 -4.58 18.77
CA LEU A 98 0.07 -4.44 17.50
C LEU A 98 -1.45 -4.28 17.66
N ASP A 99 -2.11 -5.10 18.49
CA ASP A 99 -3.56 -4.97 18.73
C ASP A 99 -3.95 -3.56 19.23
N ARG A 100 -3.15 -2.98 20.14
CA ARG A 100 -3.39 -1.64 20.67
C ARG A 100 -3.20 -0.56 19.59
N SER A 101 -2.17 -0.67 18.77
CA SER A 101 -1.92 0.28 17.66
C SER A 101 -3.06 0.25 16.65
N LEU A 102 -3.52 -0.95 16.27
CA LEU A 102 -4.66 -1.12 15.36
C LEU A 102 -5.96 -0.57 15.97
N GLN A 103 -6.21 -0.83 17.26
CA GLN A 103 -7.36 -0.25 17.96
C GLN A 103 -7.29 1.28 17.96
N ALA A 104 -6.13 1.88 18.26
CA ALA A 104 -5.96 3.33 18.25
C ALA A 104 -6.26 3.95 16.88
N ILE A 105 -5.87 3.30 15.77
CA ILE A 105 -6.23 3.74 14.42
C ILE A 105 -7.74 3.73 14.22
N ARG A 106 -8.42 2.65 14.64
CA ARG A 106 -9.88 2.53 14.54
C ARG A 106 -10.62 3.55 15.40
N ASP A 107 -10.11 3.86 16.61
CA ASP A 107 -10.67 4.87 17.50
C ASP A 107 -10.58 6.28 16.91
N LEU A 108 -9.63 6.53 16.00
CA LEU A 108 -9.53 7.76 15.19
C LEU A 108 -10.50 7.77 13.99
N GLY A 109 -11.35 6.74 13.85
CA GLY A 109 -12.29 6.62 12.74
C GLY A 109 -11.66 6.27 11.40
N LYS A 110 -10.42 5.70 11.41
CA LYS A 110 -9.69 5.31 10.21
C LYS A 110 -9.70 3.80 10.01
N LYS A 111 -9.47 3.36 8.77
CA LYS A 111 -9.24 1.94 8.47
C LYS A 111 -7.86 1.55 8.96
N ALA A 112 -7.77 0.38 9.61
CA ALA A 112 -6.52 -0.10 10.18
C ALA A 112 -5.87 -1.16 9.29
N GLY A 113 -4.62 -0.89 8.89
CA GLY A 113 -3.77 -1.80 8.14
C GLY A 113 -2.57 -2.28 8.93
N VAL A 114 -2.09 -3.48 8.60
CA VAL A 114 -0.81 -4.00 9.07
C VAL A 114 0.09 -4.36 7.90
N SER A 115 1.36 -3.94 7.95
CA SER A 115 2.39 -4.31 6.99
C SER A 115 3.31 -5.37 7.56
N LEU A 116 3.74 -6.31 6.71
CA LEU A 116 4.73 -7.35 7.04
C LEU A 116 5.93 -7.27 6.11
N ASN A 117 7.12 -7.22 6.68
CA ASN A 117 8.38 -7.35 5.92
C ASN A 117 8.47 -8.72 5.21
N PRO A 118 9.31 -8.85 4.16
CA PRO A 118 9.45 -10.12 3.44
C PRO A 118 9.78 -11.31 4.35
N SER A 119 10.60 -11.10 5.38
CA SER A 119 11.04 -12.14 6.32
C SER A 119 10.09 -12.39 7.49
N THR A 120 9.10 -11.51 7.73
CA THR A 120 8.16 -11.66 8.85
C THR A 120 7.10 -12.70 8.52
N PRO A 121 6.91 -13.73 9.35
CA PRO A 121 5.91 -14.77 9.10
C PRO A 121 4.49 -14.23 9.27
N GLU A 122 3.55 -14.77 8.52
CA GLU A 122 2.14 -14.35 8.49
C GLU A 122 1.38 -14.59 9.80
N ASN A 123 1.81 -15.53 10.63
CA ASN A 123 1.10 -15.86 11.88
C ASN A 123 1.13 -14.73 12.93
N VAL A 124 1.98 -13.72 12.76
CA VAL A 124 2.01 -12.56 13.68
C VAL A 124 0.70 -11.77 13.71
N ILE A 125 -0.16 -11.92 12.67
CA ILE A 125 -1.45 -11.24 12.61
C ILE A 125 -2.64 -12.13 12.99
N GLU A 126 -2.43 -13.41 13.33
CA GLU A 126 -3.50 -14.38 13.59
C GLU A 126 -4.51 -13.90 14.65
N TYR A 127 -4.02 -13.25 15.69
CA TYR A 127 -4.86 -12.81 16.82
C TYR A 127 -5.41 -11.38 16.68
N VAL A 128 -5.12 -10.70 15.57
CA VAL A 128 -5.57 -9.31 15.32
C VAL A 128 -6.44 -9.17 14.07
N LEU A 129 -6.81 -10.27 13.41
CA LEU A 129 -7.60 -10.26 12.17
C LEU A 129 -8.90 -9.44 12.27
N ASP A 130 -9.57 -9.47 13.42
CA ASP A 130 -10.83 -8.76 13.62
C ASP A 130 -10.63 -7.22 13.81
N ARG A 131 -9.38 -6.77 13.87
CA ARG A 131 -8.99 -5.34 13.89
C ARG A 131 -8.66 -4.80 12.52
N LEU A 132 -8.42 -5.69 11.53
CA LEU A 132 -7.84 -5.33 10.24
C LEU A 132 -8.88 -5.02 9.18
N ASP A 133 -8.61 -4.00 8.41
CA ASP A 133 -9.26 -3.67 7.15
C ASP A 133 -8.32 -3.97 5.96
N LEU A 134 -7.00 -4.06 6.21
CA LEU A 134 -5.97 -4.26 5.20
C LEU A 134 -4.74 -4.98 5.76
N VAL A 135 -4.17 -5.91 4.97
CA VAL A 135 -2.86 -6.51 5.19
C VAL A 135 -1.97 -6.18 4.00
N LEU A 136 -0.90 -5.43 4.25
CA LEU A 136 0.11 -5.09 3.25
C LEU A 136 1.29 -6.04 3.36
N LEU A 137 1.66 -6.66 2.25
CA LEU A 137 2.83 -7.54 2.16
C LEU A 137 3.92 -6.88 1.32
N MET A 138 5.06 -6.65 1.98
CA MET A 138 6.24 -6.14 1.28
C MET A 138 6.84 -7.22 0.40
N THR A 139 6.95 -6.94 -0.89
CA THR A 139 7.62 -7.79 -1.88
C THR A 139 9.00 -7.26 -2.29
N VAL A 140 9.49 -6.28 -1.55
CA VAL A 140 10.86 -5.76 -1.51
C VAL A 140 11.23 -5.48 -0.06
N ASN A 141 12.49 -5.22 0.26
CA ASN A 141 12.82 -4.64 1.57
C ASN A 141 12.37 -3.18 1.59
N PRO A 142 11.61 -2.74 2.62
CA PRO A 142 11.11 -1.36 2.67
C PRO A 142 12.25 -0.32 2.71
N GLY A 143 11.97 0.89 2.17
CA GLY A 143 12.89 2.02 2.19
C GLY A 143 13.16 2.69 0.84
N PHE A 144 13.14 1.96 -0.28
CA PHE A 144 13.42 2.52 -1.60
C PHE A 144 12.53 1.90 -2.68
N GLY A 145 12.12 2.71 -3.65
CA GLY A 145 11.45 2.25 -4.86
C GLY A 145 12.39 1.58 -5.87
N GLY A 146 11.83 0.90 -6.87
CA GLY A 146 12.57 0.34 -8.01
C GLY A 146 13.40 -0.90 -7.71
N GLN A 147 13.17 -1.58 -6.60
CA GLN A 147 13.86 -2.83 -6.22
C GLN A 147 13.30 -4.05 -6.96
N ASN A 148 14.09 -5.13 -6.98
CA ASN A 148 13.68 -6.42 -7.53
C ASN A 148 12.65 -7.10 -6.63
N PHE A 149 11.62 -7.66 -7.24
CA PHE A 149 10.54 -8.39 -6.58
C PHE A 149 11.06 -9.67 -5.87
N ILE A 150 10.64 -9.89 -4.63
CA ILE A 150 11.00 -11.06 -3.82
C ILE A 150 9.93 -12.14 -4.01
N TYR A 151 10.14 -13.04 -4.96
CA TYR A 151 9.20 -14.08 -5.38
C TYR A 151 8.66 -14.99 -4.26
N PRO A 152 9.47 -15.42 -3.25
CA PRO A 152 8.96 -16.27 -2.16
C PRO A 152 7.79 -15.67 -1.36
N VAL A 153 7.58 -14.34 -1.42
CA VAL A 153 6.44 -13.68 -0.74
C VAL A 153 5.10 -14.05 -1.39
N VAL A 154 5.07 -14.50 -2.65
CA VAL A 154 3.83 -14.92 -3.32
C VAL A 154 3.13 -16.05 -2.55
N ASP A 155 3.89 -17.01 -2.00
CA ASP A 155 3.33 -18.08 -1.17
C ASP A 155 2.75 -17.53 0.15
N LYS A 156 3.35 -16.46 0.71
CA LYS A 156 2.80 -15.76 1.88
C LYS A 156 1.46 -15.11 1.56
N VAL A 157 1.29 -14.51 0.38
CA VAL A 157 -0.01 -13.96 -0.06
C VAL A 157 -1.10 -15.02 -0.01
N ALA A 158 -0.84 -16.21 -0.55
CA ALA A 158 -1.81 -17.32 -0.54
C ALA A 158 -2.16 -17.79 0.89
N ARG A 159 -1.15 -17.85 1.79
CA ARG A 159 -1.39 -18.22 3.20
C ARG A 159 -2.19 -17.15 3.94
N ILE A 160 -1.90 -15.86 3.72
CA ILE A 160 -2.70 -14.75 4.26
C ILE A 160 -4.14 -14.82 3.71
N LYS A 161 -4.33 -15.08 2.42
CA LYS A 161 -5.67 -15.22 1.83
C LYS A 161 -6.47 -16.34 2.50
N ALA A 162 -5.84 -17.48 2.75
CA ALA A 162 -6.46 -18.59 3.48
C ALA A 162 -6.79 -18.22 4.95
N MET A 163 -5.90 -17.50 5.64
CA MET A 163 -6.08 -17.04 7.01
C MET A 163 -7.21 -16.03 7.14
N ILE A 164 -7.31 -15.06 6.23
CA ILE A 164 -8.38 -14.07 6.19
C ILE A 164 -9.75 -14.72 5.95
N GLY A 165 -9.80 -15.73 5.09
CA GLY A 165 -11.06 -16.40 4.73
C GLY A 165 -12.03 -15.45 4.02
N SER A 166 -13.26 -15.36 4.55
CA SER A 166 -14.33 -14.49 4.04
C SER A 166 -14.39 -13.09 4.64
N ARG A 167 -13.45 -12.72 5.53
CA ARG A 167 -13.41 -11.39 6.12
C ARG A 167 -13.18 -10.32 5.06
N PRO A 168 -13.80 -9.14 5.16
CA PRO A 168 -13.63 -8.03 4.22
C PRO A 168 -12.30 -7.28 4.47
N ILE A 169 -11.19 -8.01 4.41
CA ILE A 169 -9.84 -7.50 4.60
C ILE A 169 -9.14 -7.50 3.24
N HIS A 170 -8.64 -6.34 2.82
CA HIS A 170 -7.84 -6.22 1.61
C HIS A 170 -6.46 -6.86 1.78
N ILE A 171 -5.94 -7.47 0.72
CA ILE A 171 -4.55 -7.91 0.64
C ILE A 171 -3.83 -7.01 -0.35
N GLU A 172 -2.93 -6.20 0.17
CA GLU A 172 -2.15 -5.23 -0.58
C GLU A 172 -0.73 -5.73 -0.78
N ILE A 173 -0.18 -5.45 -1.96
CA ILE A 173 1.21 -5.78 -2.32
C ILE A 173 1.96 -4.51 -2.61
N ASP A 174 3.09 -4.32 -1.94
CA ASP A 174 4.01 -3.21 -2.20
C ASP A 174 5.43 -3.70 -2.48
N GLY A 175 5.95 -3.25 -3.61
CA GLY A 175 7.31 -3.49 -4.06
C GLY A 175 7.43 -4.31 -5.35
N GLY A 176 8.05 -3.74 -6.37
CA GLY A 176 8.34 -4.41 -7.63
C GLY A 176 7.11 -4.84 -8.44
N VAL A 177 5.96 -4.19 -8.21
CA VAL A 177 4.74 -4.45 -8.97
C VAL A 177 4.86 -3.91 -10.39
N THR A 178 4.68 -4.79 -11.36
CA THR A 178 4.75 -4.52 -12.82
C THR A 178 3.70 -5.39 -13.52
N PRO A 179 3.42 -5.19 -14.83
CA PRO A 179 2.56 -6.11 -15.57
C PRO A 179 3.01 -7.58 -15.56
N GLN A 180 4.29 -7.85 -15.27
CA GLN A 180 4.84 -9.20 -15.19
C GLN A 180 4.64 -9.85 -13.81
N THR A 181 4.71 -9.08 -12.72
CA THR A 181 4.59 -9.60 -11.34
C THR A 181 3.16 -9.53 -10.81
N ALA A 182 2.35 -8.57 -11.25
CA ALA A 182 0.94 -8.40 -10.85
C ALA A 182 0.10 -9.70 -10.99
N PRO A 183 0.20 -10.48 -12.09
CA PRO A 183 -0.53 -11.73 -12.24
C PRO A 183 -0.24 -12.77 -11.15
N LEU A 184 0.99 -12.78 -10.62
CA LEU A 184 1.42 -13.76 -9.63
C LEU A 184 0.71 -13.53 -8.29
N VAL A 185 0.72 -12.30 -7.83
CA VAL A 185 0.12 -11.93 -6.53
C VAL A 185 -1.41 -11.88 -6.60
N ALA A 186 -1.98 -11.50 -7.75
CA ALA A 186 -3.43 -11.53 -7.96
C ALA A 186 -3.98 -12.97 -7.91
N ARG A 187 -3.33 -13.93 -8.56
CA ARG A 187 -3.68 -15.36 -8.45
C ARG A 187 -3.56 -15.89 -7.03
N ALA A 188 -2.60 -15.38 -6.25
CA ALA A 188 -2.43 -15.74 -4.84
C ALA A 188 -3.47 -15.11 -3.91
N GLY A 189 -4.26 -14.14 -4.40
CA GLY A 189 -5.37 -13.54 -3.65
C GLY A 189 -5.23 -12.08 -3.28
N ALA A 190 -4.22 -11.38 -3.79
CA ALA A 190 -4.10 -9.93 -3.63
C ALA A 190 -5.15 -9.19 -4.47
N ASP A 191 -5.72 -8.12 -3.93
CA ASP A 191 -6.74 -7.28 -4.57
C ASP A 191 -6.34 -5.80 -4.64
N VAL A 192 -5.27 -5.38 -3.95
CA VAL A 192 -4.69 -4.04 -4.01
C VAL A 192 -3.23 -4.12 -4.43
N LEU A 193 -2.84 -3.34 -5.43
CA LEU A 193 -1.49 -3.32 -5.99
C LEU A 193 -0.88 -1.92 -5.93
N VAL A 194 0.16 -1.78 -5.10
CA VAL A 194 0.96 -0.56 -5.05
C VAL A 194 2.01 -0.59 -6.16
N ALA A 195 2.03 0.45 -6.97
CA ALA A 195 3.01 0.58 -8.05
C ALA A 195 3.56 2.01 -8.10
N GLY A 196 4.83 2.16 -7.79
CA GLY A 196 5.55 3.45 -7.86
C GLY A 196 6.18 3.67 -9.23
N SER A 197 7.44 3.28 -9.38
CA SER A 197 8.23 3.50 -10.60
C SER A 197 7.58 2.96 -11.88
N ALA A 198 6.82 1.87 -11.78
CA ALA A 198 6.11 1.30 -12.93
C ALA A 198 4.97 2.20 -13.43
N VAL A 199 4.29 2.95 -12.55
CA VAL A 199 3.24 3.91 -12.92
C VAL A 199 3.83 5.23 -13.38
N PHE A 200 4.76 5.83 -12.61
CA PHE A 200 5.30 7.17 -12.88
C PHE A 200 6.32 7.24 -14.04
N LYS A 201 6.68 6.08 -14.62
CA LYS A 201 7.55 6.03 -15.80
C LYS A 201 6.92 6.77 -16.98
N GLY A 202 7.72 7.67 -17.60
CA GLY A 202 7.32 8.46 -18.75
C GLY A 202 6.84 9.88 -18.40
N GLY A 203 6.55 10.20 -17.13
CA GLY A 203 6.36 11.56 -16.61
C GLY A 203 5.19 12.34 -17.24
N SER A 204 4.14 11.67 -17.73
CA SER A 204 2.95 12.31 -18.30
C SER A 204 1.67 11.53 -17.94
N GLU A 205 0.54 12.22 -17.88
CA GLU A 205 -0.77 11.61 -17.60
C GLU A 205 -1.11 10.46 -18.56
N GLU A 206 -0.78 10.61 -19.84
CA GLU A 206 -0.99 9.56 -20.86
C GLU A 206 -0.15 8.31 -20.55
N ALA A 207 1.13 8.51 -20.20
CA ALA A 207 2.01 7.41 -19.80
C ALA A 207 1.48 6.72 -18.52
N TYR A 208 1.06 7.49 -17.52
CA TYR A 208 0.47 6.95 -16.29
C TYR A 208 -0.78 6.13 -16.58
N ARG A 209 -1.67 6.62 -17.46
CA ARG A 209 -2.90 5.90 -17.87
C ARG A 209 -2.57 4.56 -18.54
N ASN A 210 -1.62 4.54 -19.45
CA ASN A 210 -1.20 3.32 -20.12
C ASN A 210 -0.55 2.33 -19.14
N ASN A 211 0.28 2.82 -18.21
CA ASN A 211 0.95 2.00 -17.21
C ASN A 211 -0.06 1.39 -16.20
N ILE A 212 -0.98 2.19 -15.68
CA ILE A 212 -2.06 1.73 -14.77
C ILE A 212 -2.93 0.68 -15.48
N ALA A 213 -3.34 0.96 -16.73
CA ALA A 213 -4.16 0.04 -17.51
C ALA A 213 -3.46 -1.30 -17.77
N ALA A 214 -2.15 -1.28 -18.05
CA ALA A 214 -1.37 -2.50 -18.29
C ALA A 214 -1.25 -3.36 -17.03
N ILE A 215 -0.98 -2.76 -15.86
CA ILE A 215 -0.90 -3.49 -14.58
C ILE A 215 -2.27 -4.10 -14.25
N ARG A 216 -3.34 -3.32 -14.35
CA ARG A 216 -4.71 -3.78 -14.05
C ARG A 216 -5.14 -4.91 -14.99
N ALA A 217 -4.94 -4.76 -16.30
CA ALA A 217 -5.33 -5.78 -17.28
C ALA A 217 -4.61 -7.11 -17.03
N ALA A 218 -3.31 -7.05 -16.69
CA ALA A 218 -2.53 -8.24 -16.36
C ALA A 218 -3.04 -8.94 -15.09
N SER A 219 -3.39 -8.17 -14.06
CA SER A 219 -3.94 -8.68 -12.80
C SER A 219 -5.33 -9.28 -12.98
N ASP A 220 -6.27 -8.53 -13.57
CA ASP A 220 -7.66 -8.96 -13.76
C ASP A 220 -7.74 -10.19 -14.67
N GLY A 221 -6.92 -10.27 -15.72
CA GLY A 221 -6.82 -11.44 -16.59
C GLY A 221 -6.33 -12.70 -15.84
N ALA A 222 -5.47 -12.54 -14.87
CA ALA A 222 -4.97 -13.65 -14.05
C ALA A 222 -6.02 -14.20 -13.07
N MET A 223 -6.86 -13.33 -12.50
CA MET A 223 -7.97 -13.73 -11.62
C MET A 223 -9.07 -14.45 -12.39
N ALA A 224 -9.37 -14.01 -13.63
CA ALA A 224 -10.37 -14.65 -14.47
C ALA A 224 -10.00 -16.09 -14.91
N SER A 225 -8.71 -16.40 -14.97
CA SER A 225 -8.19 -17.72 -15.36
C SER A 225 -8.14 -18.73 -14.20
N ALA A 226 -8.34 -18.28 -12.96
CA ALA A 226 -8.23 -19.10 -11.74
C ALA A 226 -9.61 -19.60 -11.23
N THR A 227 -10.71 -19.14 -11.86
CA THR A 227 -12.11 -19.58 -11.65
C THR A 227 -12.52 -20.59 -12.71
#